data_c88b046a9b0e678502dffcd52bb299fa
#
_entry.id   c88b046a9b0e678502dffcd52bb299fa
#
_cell.length_a   1.000
_cell.length_b   1.000
_cell.length_c   1.000
_cell.angle_alpha   90.00
_cell.angle_beta   90.00
_cell.angle_gamma   90.00
#
_symmetry.space_group_name_H-M   'P 1'
#
loop_
_entity.id
_entity.type
_entity.pdbx_description
1 polymer ?
#
loop_
_entity_poly.entity_id
_entity_poly.type
_entity_poly.pdbx_seq_one_letter_code
_entity_poly.pdbx_strand_id
1 'polypeptide(L)'
;KEVLFTSSLEEDLKRRDFTINAMAYHPDRGLVDLFHGMDDIRNKVIRCVGSPLERFQEDALRILRAVRFSAQLGFAVEKETEDGIRALAPNLKCVSAERIQTELVKLLVSSHPDYLRTAYETGVTRQFLPEFDVCMGTEQNTPHHCWTVGEHILHSLAGVRADKVLRLTMLLHDIGKPAVKTTDEKGRDHFKTHGAQSEKMAKIILRRLKFDNDTTEKVCRLIRWHDARPLPEMKQVRRAVNRIGEDIFPLYLEVQRADMLAQSGYKRAEKEARLDGVTLCYRKILEEN
;
A
#
# COMPACT_ATOMS: atom_id res chain seq x y z
N LYS A 1 -11.41 -0.15 -27.78
CA LYS A 1 -11.07 1.28 -28.06
C LYS A 1 -10.41 1.32 -29.43
N GLU A 2 -10.95 2.11 -30.36
CA GLU A 2 -10.30 2.38 -31.64
C GLU A 2 -9.04 3.23 -31.35
N VAL A 3 -7.92 2.85 -31.96
CA VAL A 3 -6.68 3.61 -31.92
C VAL A 3 -6.72 4.60 -33.07
N LEU A 4 -6.93 5.86 -32.76
CA LEU A 4 -6.84 6.96 -33.72
C LEU A 4 -5.38 7.45 -33.78
N PHE A 5 -4.77 7.29 -34.94
CA PHE A 5 -3.45 7.86 -35.20
C PHE A 5 -3.62 9.32 -35.61
N THR A 6 -2.85 10.21 -34.99
CA THR A 6 -2.78 11.63 -35.36
C THR A 6 -1.35 11.98 -35.81
N SER A 7 -1.24 12.85 -36.80
CA SER A 7 0.03 13.45 -37.22
C SER A 7 0.36 14.72 -36.42
N SER A 8 -0.57 15.21 -35.58
CA SER A 8 -0.40 16.37 -34.74
C SER A 8 0.21 16.02 -33.39
N LEU A 9 1.41 16.53 -33.13
CA LEU A 9 2.06 16.39 -31.81
C LEU A 9 1.22 17.03 -30.70
N GLU A 10 0.61 18.16 -30.95
CA GLU A 10 -0.24 18.87 -29.99
C GLU A 10 -1.44 18.00 -29.57
N GLU A 11 -2.13 17.37 -30.52
CA GLU A 11 -3.25 16.47 -30.23
C GLU A 11 -2.78 15.24 -29.44
N ASP A 12 -1.61 14.68 -29.75
CA ASP A 12 -1.06 13.56 -28.99
C ASP A 12 -0.74 13.95 -27.55
N LEU A 13 -0.13 15.10 -27.33
CA LEU A 13 0.17 15.60 -25.99
C LEU A 13 -1.10 15.95 -25.21
N LYS A 14 -2.09 16.54 -25.87
CA LYS A 14 -3.37 16.95 -25.28
C LYS A 14 -4.18 15.77 -24.72
N ARG A 15 -4.09 14.58 -25.31
CA ARG A 15 -4.82 13.39 -24.84
C ARG A 15 -4.14 12.63 -23.71
N ARG A 16 -2.93 13.05 -23.28
CA ARG A 16 -2.21 12.42 -22.17
C ARG A 16 -2.89 12.72 -20.84
N ASP A 17 -2.49 11.96 -19.81
CA ASP A 17 -3.10 12.06 -18.48
C ASP A 17 -2.65 13.33 -17.71
N PHE A 18 -1.32 13.50 -17.55
CA PHE A 18 -0.78 14.55 -16.70
C PHE A 18 0.25 15.41 -17.44
N THR A 19 0.35 16.68 -17.06
CA THR A 19 1.26 17.67 -17.67
C THR A 19 2.71 17.20 -17.68
N ILE A 20 3.16 16.56 -16.60
CA ILE A 20 4.51 16.01 -16.44
C ILE A 20 4.83 14.88 -17.44
N ASN A 21 3.81 14.27 -18.05
CA ASN A 21 3.92 13.23 -19.08
C ASN A 21 3.52 13.74 -20.47
N ALA A 22 3.14 15.01 -20.61
CA ALA A 22 2.66 15.63 -21.84
C ALA A 22 3.70 16.54 -22.48
N MET A 23 4.93 16.04 -22.53
CA MET A 23 6.08 16.71 -23.14
C MET A 23 6.72 15.80 -24.19
N ALA A 24 7.37 16.39 -25.17
CA ALA A 24 8.15 15.68 -26.20
C ALA A 24 9.52 16.33 -26.36
N TYR A 25 10.52 15.53 -26.71
CA TYR A 25 11.88 16.02 -26.98
C TYR A 25 12.34 15.55 -28.36
N HIS A 26 12.95 16.44 -29.11
CA HIS A 26 13.62 16.12 -30.35
C HIS A 26 15.04 16.73 -30.34
N PRO A 27 16.08 16.02 -30.78
CA PRO A 27 17.46 16.50 -30.74
C PRO A 27 17.65 17.88 -31.42
N ASP A 28 17.00 18.07 -32.58
CA ASP A 28 17.15 19.31 -33.39
C ASP A 28 16.18 20.43 -32.99
N ARG A 29 15.06 20.08 -32.31
CA ARG A 29 14.00 21.05 -31.97
C ARG A 29 13.90 21.37 -30.49
N GLY A 30 14.63 20.60 -29.65
CA GLY A 30 14.59 20.73 -28.23
C GLY A 30 13.31 20.17 -27.58
N LEU A 31 13.01 20.67 -26.39
CA LEU A 31 11.85 20.28 -25.61
C LEU A 31 10.59 21.03 -26.08
N VAL A 32 9.52 20.27 -26.31
CA VAL A 32 8.16 20.79 -26.53
C VAL A 32 7.33 20.54 -25.28
N ASP A 33 6.94 21.59 -24.60
CA ASP A 33 6.15 21.59 -23.36
C ASP A 33 4.97 22.55 -23.49
N LEU A 34 3.86 22.05 -24.06
CA LEU A 34 2.67 22.86 -24.36
C LEU A 34 1.78 23.05 -23.12
N PHE A 35 1.93 22.26 -22.10
CA PHE A 35 1.05 22.20 -20.92
C PHE A 35 1.77 22.52 -19.61
N HIS A 36 2.94 23.16 -19.68
CA HIS A 36 3.73 23.59 -18.53
C HIS A 36 4.16 22.45 -17.60
N GLY A 37 4.44 21.27 -18.16
CA GLY A 37 4.87 20.09 -17.40
C GLY A 37 6.18 20.30 -16.65
N MET A 38 7.12 21.07 -17.23
CA MET A 38 8.38 21.43 -16.57
C MET A 38 8.16 22.30 -15.31
N ASP A 39 7.18 23.19 -15.34
CA ASP A 39 6.84 24.01 -14.18
C ASP A 39 6.19 23.16 -13.11
N ASP A 40 5.31 22.23 -13.48
CA ASP A 40 4.71 21.28 -12.54
C ASP A 40 5.74 20.32 -11.92
N ILE A 41 6.76 19.90 -12.68
CA ILE A 41 7.91 19.14 -12.13
C ILE A 41 8.67 19.97 -11.09
N ARG A 42 9.00 21.24 -11.41
CA ARG A 42 9.70 22.14 -10.48
C ARG A 42 8.90 22.39 -9.20
N ASN A 43 7.59 22.55 -9.34
CA ASN A 43 6.67 22.81 -8.23
C ASN A 43 6.22 21.54 -7.52
N LYS A 44 6.64 20.35 -7.99
CA LYS A 44 6.27 19.03 -7.44
C LYS A 44 4.75 18.82 -7.41
N VAL A 45 4.10 19.02 -8.55
CA VAL A 45 2.63 18.93 -8.69
C VAL A 45 2.25 17.90 -9.75
N ILE A 46 1.23 17.11 -9.44
CA ILE A 46 0.53 16.24 -10.38
C ILE A 46 -0.74 16.96 -10.83
N ARG A 47 -0.79 17.36 -12.09
CA ARG A 47 -1.90 18.07 -12.72
C ARG A 47 -2.36 17.37 -13.98
N CYS A 48 -3.68 17.25 -14.17
CA CYS A 48 -4.25 16.77 -15.43
C CYS A 48 -3.95 17.71 -16.59
N VAL A 49 -3.83 17.15 -17.79
CA VAL A 49 -3.83 17.92 -19.02
C VAL A 49 -5.26 18.35 -19.34
N GLY A 50 -5.54 19.66 -19.34
CA GLY A 50 -6.89 20.18 -19.54
C GLY A 50 -7.82 19.85 -18.38
N SER A 51 -9.10 19.55 -18.68
CA SER A 51 -10.11 19.26 -17.65
C SER A 51 -9.92 17.89 -17.00
N PRO A 52 -9.75 17.81 -15.67
CA PRO A 52 -9.67 16.53 -14.96
C PRO A 52 -10.92 15.66 -15.17
N LEU A 53 -12.11 16.27 -15.22
CA LEU A 53 -13.36 15.53 -15.43
C LEU A 53 -13.37 14.81 -16.78
N GLU A 54 -12.95 15.49 -17.85
CA GLU A 54 -12.83 14.88 -19.17
C GLU A 54 -11.82 13.75 -19.20
N ARG A 55 -10.63 13.98 -18.64
CA ARG A 55 -9.54 12.97 -18.60
C ARG A 55 -9.93 11.72 -17.85
N PHE A 56 -10.63 11.86 -16.73
CA PHE A 56 -11.07 10.72 -15.91
C PHE A 56 -12.30 10.02 -16.47
N GLN A 57 -13.17 10.72 -17.22
CA GLN A 57 -14.26 10.10 -17.96
C GLN A 57 -13.76 9.25 -19.14
N GLU A 58 -12.72 9.68 -19.84
CA GLU A 58 -12.11 8.91 -20.92
C GLU A 58 -11.48 7.59 -20.44
N ASP A 59 -10.79 7.63 -19.31
CA ASP A 59 -10.19 6.46 -18.67
C ASP A 59 -10.10 6.65 -17.15
N ALA A 60 -11.01 6.03 -16.42
CA ALA A 60 -11.08 6.13 -14.98
C ALA A 60 -9.81 5.63 -14.25
N LEU A 61 -8.99 4.76 -14.89
CA LEU A 61 -7.72 4.33 -14.28
C LEU A 61 -6.77 5.52 -14.06
N ARG A 62 -6.91 6.61 -14.83
CA ARG A 62 -6.11 7.83 -14.62
C ARG A 62 -6.26 8.40 -13.21
N ILE A 63 -7.39 8.16 -12.56
CA ILE A 63 -7.63 8.51 -11.15
C ILE A 63 -6.60 7.83 -10.25
N LEU A 64 -6.46 6.51 -10.36
CA LEU A 64 -5.49 5.76 -9.55
C LEU A 64 -4.05 6.06 -9.97
N ARG A 65 -3.82 6.34 -11.26
CA ARG A 65 -2.52 6.79 -11.78
C ARG A 65 -2.07 8.12 -11.17
N ALA A 66 -2.99 9.08 -10.93
CA ALA A 66 -2.66 10.34 -10.26
C ALA A 66 -2.08 10.10 -8.87
N VAL A 67 -2.74 9.28 -8.06
CA VAL A 67 -2.27 8.92 -6.71
C VAL A 67 -0.95 8.15 -6.77
N ARG A 68 -0.81 7.22 -7.73
CA ARG A 68 0.43 6.45 -7.91
C ARG A 68 1.61 7.35 -8.30
N PHE A 69 1.44 8.29 -9.24
CA PHE A 69 2.51 9.24 -9.60
C PHE A 69 2.87 10.15 -8.43
N SER A 70 1.87 10.63 -7.70
CA SER A 70 2.08 11.38 -6.45
C SER A 70 2.97 10.60 -5.48
N ALA A 71 2.65 9.32 -5.24
CA ALA A 71 3.43 8.44 -4.36
C ALA A 71 4.84 8.13 -4.88
N GLN A 72 5.01 7.95 -6.18
CA GLN A 72 6.33 7.64 -6.77
C GLN A 72 7.27 8.84 -6.77
N LEU A 73 6.75 10.05 -7.00
CA LEU A 73 7.55 11.26 -7.15
C LEU A 73 7.59 12.12 -5.87
N GLY A 74 6.75 11.84 -4.89
CA GLY A 74 6.57 12.70 -3.72
C GLY A 74 5.94 14.05 -4.07
N PHE A 75 5.09 14.10 -5.11
CA PHE A 75 4.44 15.31 -5.59
C PHE A 75 3.03 15.43 -5.03
N ALA A 76 2.57 16.64 -4.75
CA ALA A 76 1.19 16.88 -4.38
C ALA A 76 0.26 16.80 -5.59
N VAL A 77 -0.95 16.31 -5.38
CA VAL A 77 -2.00 16.39 -6.41
C VAL A 77 -2.57 17.81 -6.41
N GLU A 78 -2.65 18.43 -7.58
CA GLU A 78 -3.23 19.75 -7.75
C GLU A 78 -4.73 19.74 -7.38
N LYS A 79 -5.21 20.84 -6.78
CA LYS A 79 -6.55 20.92 -6.18
C LYS A 79 -7.69 20.56 -7.15
N GLU A 80 -7.69 21.11 -8.36
CA GLU A 80 -8.73 20.82 -9.36
C GLU A 80 -8.68 19.36 -9.81
N THR A 81 -7.47 18.82 -9.96
CA THR A 81 -7.24 17.39 -10.25
C THR A 81 -7.77 16.51 -9.12
N GLU A 82 -7.52 16.87 -7.86
CA GLU A 82 -8.03 16.17 -6.68
C GLU A 82 -9.56 16.22 -6.59
N ASP A 83 -10.17 17.37 -6.87
CA ASP A 83 -11.63 17.50 -6.92
C ASP A 83 -12.24 16.64 -8.02
N GLY A 84 -11.59 16.54 -9.18
CA GLY A 84 -11.95 15.61 -10.25
C GLY A 84 -11.85 14.14 -9.83
N ILE A 85 -10.81 13.78 -9.08
CA ILE A 85 -10.67 12.44 -8.49
C ILE A 85 -11.85 12.14 -7.57
N ARG A 86 -12.18 13.02 -6.63
CA ARG A 86 -13.32 12.86 -5.70
C ARG A 86 -14.64 12.67 -6.45
N ALA A 87 -14.88 13.48 -7.46
CA ALA A 87 -16.11 13.44 -8.25
C ALA A 87 -16.26 12.13 -9.03
N LEU A 88 -15.18 11.60 -9.59
CA LEU A 88 -15.21 10.47 -10.53
C LEU A 88 -14.61 9.17 -9.98
N ALA A 89 -14.19 9.13 -8.71
CA ALA A 89 -13.72 7.89 -8.06
C ALA A 89 -14.67 6.69 -8.27
N PRO A 90 -16.02 6.83 -8.22
CA PRO A 90 -16.94 5.72 -8.46
C PRO A 90 -16.77 5.04 -9.84
N ASN A 91 -16.25 5.73 -10.85
CA ASN A 91 -16.02 5.17 -12.18
C ASN A 91 -14.92 4.10 -12.20
N LEU A 92 -14.09 4.02 -11.14
CA LEU A 92 -13.10 2.92 -10.99
C LEU A 92 -13.75 1.54 -10.98
N LYS A 93 -15.03 1.42 -10.64
CA LYS A 93 -15.78 0.16 -10.72
C LYS A 93 -15.86 -0.41 -12.13
N CYS A 94 -15.68 0.44 -13.16
CA CYS A 94 -15.69 0.04 -14.56
C CYS A 94 -14.29 -0.39 -15.05
N VAL A 95 -13.26 -0.26 -14.23
CA VAL A 95 -11.88 -0.64 -14.55
C VAL A 95 -11.63 -2.09 -14.14
N SER A 96 -10.94 -2.86 -14.98
CA SER A 96 -10.63 -4.25 -14.67
C SER A 96 -9.71 -4.37 -13.44
N ALA A 97 -9.89 -5.44 -12.68
CA ALA A 97 -9.13 -5.68 -11.46
C ALA A 97 -7.62 -5.77 -11.72
N GLU A 98 -7.19 -6.31 -12.85
CA GLU A 98 -5.79 -6.44 -13.24
C GLU A 98 -5.12 -5.06 -13.47
N ARG A 99 -5.88 -4.12 -14.05
CA ARG A 99 -5.39 -2.75 -14.24
C ARG A 99 -5.27 -2.03 -12.90
N ILE A 100 -6.25 -2.19 -12.00
CA ILE A 100 -6.21 -1.66 -10.62
C ILE A 100 -5.03 -2.26 -9.86
N GLN A 101 -4.87 -3.60 -9.88
CA GLN A 101 -3.76 -4.31 -9.26
C GLN A 101 -2.41 -3.72 -9.67
N THR A 102 -2.20 -3.53 -10.98
CA THR A 102 -0.94 -3.01 -11.53
C THR A 102 -0.60 -1.63 -10.95
N GLU A 103 -1.56 -0.71 -10.89
CA GLU A 103 -1.32 0.63 -10.35
C GLU A 103 -1.18 0.61 -8.81
N LEU A 104 -1.96 -0.23 -8.12
CA LEU A 104 -1.85 -0.41 -6.66
C LEU A 104 -0.46 -0.93 -6.28
N VAL A 105 0.06 -1.95 -6.96
CA VAL A 105 1.41 -2.48 -6.68
C VAL A 105 2.47 -1.40 -6.89
N LYS A 106 2.41 -0.63 -7.99
CA LYS A 106 3.34 0.48 -8.25
C LYS A 106 3.27 1.57 -7.16
N LEU A 107 2.08 1.86 -6.63
CA LEU A 107 1.89 2.77 -5.52
C LEU A 107 2.54 2.21 -4.26
N LEU A 108 2.26 0.97 -3.90
CA LEU A 108 2.76 0.33 -2.69
C LEU A 108 4.29 0.20 -2.66
N VAL A 109 4.92 -0.13 -3.79
CA VAL A 109 6.39 -0.25 -3.88
C VAL A 109 7.10 1.08 -4.16
N SER A 110 6.36 2.19 -4.15
CA SER A 110 6.93 3.53 -4.30
C SER A 110 7.70 3.99 -3.06
N SER A 111 8.33 5.17 -3.18
CA SER A 111 9.02 5.83 -2.06
C SER A 111 8.06 6.36 -0.98
N HIS A 112 6.79 6.60 -1.34
CA HIS A 112 5.76 7.14 -0.45
C HIS A 112 4.49 6.28 -0.47
N PRO A 113 4.53 5.00 0.00
CA PRO A 113 3.38 4.11 0.00
C PRO A 113 2.24 4.61 0.91
N ASP A 114 2.55 5.45 1.89
CA ASP A 114 1.62 6.14 2.79
C ASP A 114 0.71 7.14 2.05
N TYR A 115 1.03 7.52 0.79
CA TYR A 115 0.13 8.30 -0.07
C TYR A 115 -1.13 7.52 -0.50
N LEU A 116 -1.25 6.25 -0.11
CA LEU A 116 -2.53 5.54 -0.09
C LEU A 116 -3.60 6.31 0.74
N ARG A 117 -3.17 7.16 1.68
CA ARG A 117 -4.01 8.12 2.38
C ARG A 117 -4.80 9.02 1.42
N THR A 118 -4.15 9.58 0.40
CA THR A 118 -4.82 10.40 -0.62
C THR A 118 -5.90 9.60 -1.35
N ALA A 119 -5.64 8.31 -1.64
CA ALA A 119 -6.67 7.44 -2.22
C ALA A 119 -7.87 7.22 -1.27
N TYR A 120 -7.64 7.12 0.03
CA TYR A 120 -8.70 7.05 1.04
C TYR A 120 -9.48 8.35 1.13
N GLU A 121 -8.82 9.48 1.31
CA GLU A 121 -9.42 10.81 1.46
C GLU A 121 -10.23 11.26 0.24
N THR A 122 -9.89 10.76 -0.93
CA THR A 122 -10.58 11.03 -2.20
C THR A 122 -11.64 9.98 -2.55
N GLY A 123 -11.85 8.96 -1.71
CA GLY A 123 -12.84 7.90 -1.92
C GLY A 123 -12.45 6.85 -2.96
N VAL A 124 -11.20 6.84 -3.38
CA VAL A 124 -10.64 5.88 -4.36
C VAL A 124 -10.56 4.48 -3.77
N THR A 125 -10.05 4.32 -2.52
CA THR A 125 -9.93 3.01 -1.86
C THR A 125 -11.28 2.33 -1.71
N ARG A 126 -12.35 3.08 -1.45
CA ARG A 126 -13.72 2.56 -1.33
C ARG A 126 -14.18 1.76 -2.55
N GLN A 127 -13.60 2.00 -3.73
CA GLN A 127 -14.01 1.38 -4.96
C GLN A 127 -13.44 -0.02 -5.16
N PHE A 128 -12.27 -0.32 -4.57
CA PHE A 128 -11.58 -1.61 -4.75
C PHE A 128 -11.08 -2.26 -3.45
N LEU A 129 -10.96 -1.49 -2.36
CA LEU A 129 -10.47 -1.94 -1.05
C LEU A 129 -11.28 -1.30 0.10
N PRO A 130 -12.62 -1.43 0.13
CA PRO A 130 -13.46 -0.79 1.14
C PRO A 130 -13.14 -1.26 2.58
N GLU A 131 -12.54 -2.43 2.74
CA GLU A 131 -12.10 -2.95 4.04
C GLU A 131 -11.04 -2.06 4.69
N PHE A 132 -10.20 -1.40 3.90
CA PHE A 132 -9.22 -0.43 4.39
C PHE A 132 -9.92 0.83 4.93
N ASP A 133 -10.99 1.28 4.29
CA ASP A 133 -11.77 2.43 4.77
C ASP A 133 -12.36 2.16 6.17
N VAL A 134 -12.81 0.92 6.44
CA VAL A 134 -13.25 0.51 7.77
C VAL A 134 -12.10 0.58 8.78
N CYS A 135 -10.91 0.15 8.39
CA CYS A 135 -9.72 0.26 9.26
C CYS A 135 -9.37 1.70 9.60
N MET A 136 -9.50 2.64 8.66
CA MET A 136 -9.24 4.07 8.89
C MET A 136 -10.17 4.66 9.97
N GLY A 137 -11.41 4.18 10.08
CA GLY A 137 -12.37 4.57 11.11
C GLY A 137 -12.31 3.76 12.41
N THR A 138 -11.42 2.78 12.53
CA THR A 138 -11.39 1.88 13.71
C THR A 138 -10.33 2.29 14.72
N GLU A 139 -10.78 2.79 15.86
CA GLU A 139 -9.92 3.14 16.99
C GLU A 139 -9.33 1.92 17.69
N GLN A 140 -8.13 2.08 18.29
CA GLN A 140 -7.42 1.07 19.06
C GLN A 140 -7.08 1.59 20.45
N ASN A 141 -8.00 1.45 21.42
CA ASN A 141 -7.74 1.87 22.79
C ASN A 141 -6.92 0.83 23.57
N THR A 142 -5.62 0.77 23.26
CA THR A 142 -4.64 -0.10 23.92
C THR A 142 -3.33 0.66 24.14
N PRO A 143 -2.50 0.29 25.15
CA PRO A 143 -1.20 0.92 25.35
C PRO A 143 -0.23 0.76 24.17
N HIS A 144 -0.45 -0.28 23.36
CA HIS A 144 0.43 -0.62 22.24
C HIS A 144 0.20 0.24 21.00
N HIS A 145 -0.95 0.89 20.87
CA HIS A 145 -1.32 1.65 19.68
C HIS A 145 -1.67 3.10 20.01
N CYS A 146 -1.23 4.03 19.18
CA CYS A 146 -1.53 5.45 19.23
C CYS A 146 -2.30 5.95 17.99
N TRP A 147 -2.64 5.03 17.09
CA TRP A 147 -3.26 5.28 15.79
C TRP A 147 -4.54 4.45 15.65
N THR A 148 -5.43 4.85 14.75
CA THR A 148 -6.47 3.93 14.24
C THR A 148 -5.81 2.72 13.57
N VAL A 149 -6.57 1.67 13.29
CA VAL A 149 -6.06 0.50 12.57
C VAL A 149 -5.50 0.90 11.21
N GLY A 150 -6.22 1.76 10.46
CA GLY A 150 -5.79 2.21 9.13
C GLY A 150 -4.53 3.09 9.17
N GLU A 151 -4.44 4.02 10.13
CA GLU A 151 -3.23 4.83 10.32
C GLU A 151 -2.02 3.97 10.68
N HIS A 152 -2.19 2.98 11.53
CA HIS A 152 -1.15 2.00 11.83
C HIS A 152 -0.68 1.26 10.58
N ILE A 153 -1.61 0.82 9.72
CA ILE A 153 -1.29 0.20 8.42
C ILE A 153 -0.44 1.16 7.57
N LEU A 154 -0.84 2.42 7.43
CA LEU A 154 -0.09 3.41 6.64
C LEU A 154 1.34 3.63 7.18
N HIS A 155 1.49 3.76 8.50
CA HIS A 155 2.81 3.92 9.12
C HIS A 155 3.69 2.67 8.97
N SER A 156 3.09 1.48 8.97
CA SER A 156 3.83 0.22 8.83
C SER A 156 4.30 -0.05 7.40
N LEU A 157 3.60 0.48 6.39
CA LEU A 157 3.94 0.30 4.97
C LEU A 157 5.36 0.74 4.64
N ALA A 158 5.79 1.91 5.11
CA ALA A 158 7.14 2.43 4.86
C ALA A 158 8.22 1.68 5.64
N GLY A 159 7.86 0.90 6.65
CA GLY A 159 8.79 0.16 7.51
C GLY A 159 9.42 -1.08 6.87
N VAL A 160 8.93 -1.55 5.73
CA VAL A 160 9.50 -2.64 4.95
C VAL A 160 10.09 -2.13 3.64
N ARG A 161 11.07 -2.85 3.08
CA ARG A 161 11.62 -2.49 1.77
C ARG A 161 10.53 -2.51 0.67
N ALA A 162 10.84 -1.91 -0.48
CA ALA A 162 9.94 -1.83 -1.65
C ALA A 162 9.82 -3.18 -2.37
N ASP A 163 9.19 -4.14 -1.71
CA ASP A 163 8.91 -5.49 -2.20
C ASP A 163 7.39 -5.73 -2.25
N LYS A 164 6.90 -6.34 -3.33
CA LYS A 164 5.47 -6.57 -3.56
C LYS A 164 4.82 -7.37 -2.42
N VAL A 165 5.45 -8.47 -1.99
CA VAL A 165 4.89 -9.36 -0.96
C VAL A 165 4.87 -8.66 0.40
N LEU A 166 5.97 -8.01 0.77
CA LEU A 166 6.08 -7.27 2.03
C LEU A 166 5.07 -6.12 2.11
N ARG A 167 4.98 -5.29 1.06
CA ARG A 167 4.06 -4.14 1.02
C ARG A 167 2.60 -4.57 1.05
N LEU A 168 2.23 -5.65 0.35
CA LEU A 168 0.89 -6.23 0.42
C LEU A 168 0.61 -6.83 1.81
N THR A 169 1.60 -7.47 2.41
CA THR A 169 1.47 -7.99 3.78
C THR A 169 1.19 -6.85 4.76
N MET A 170 1.97 -5.77 4.71
CA MET A 170 1.74 -4.62 5.60
C MET A 170 0.40 -3.93 5.35
N LEU A 171 -0.05 -3.85 4.09
CA LEU A 171 -1.38 -3.30 3.77
C LEU A 171 -2.51 -4.12 4.41
N LEU A 172 -2.36 -5.43 4.50
CA LEU A 172 -3.45 -6.35 4.84
C LEU A 172 -3.30 -7.06 6.21
N HIS A 173 -2.16 -6.88 6.93
CA HIS A 173 -1.90 -7.66 8.16
C HIS A 173 -2.96 -7.44 9.25
N ASP A 174 -3.48 -6.25 9.37
CA ASP A 174 -4.45 -5.84 10.37
C ASP A 174 -5.87 -5.62 9.83
N ILE A 175 -6.12 -5.95 8.55
CA ILE A 175 -7.40 -5.71 7.87
C ILE A 175 -8.59 -6.41 8.55
N GLY A 176 -8.34 -7.45 9.31
CA GLY A 176 -9.34 -8.20 10.07
C GLY A 176 -9.63 -7.67 11.47
N LYS A 177 -8.86 -6.72 12.00
CA LYS A 177 -9.05 -6.17 13.35
C LYS A 177 -10.46 -5.63 13.60
N PRO A 178 -11.06 -4.83 12.68
CA PRO A 178 -12.41 -4.31 12.90
C PRO A 178 -13.45 -5.41 13.14
N ALA A 179 -13.32 -6.54 12.45
CA ALA A 179 -14.27 -7.66 12.54
C ALA A 179 -14.21 -8.48 13.84
N VAL A 180 -13.09 -8.38 14.57
CA VAL A 180 -12.86 -9.14 15.81
C VAL A 180 -12.66 -8.24 17.04
N LYS A 181 -12.88 -6.94 16.88
CA LYS A 181 -12.76 -5.97 17.97
C LYS A 181 -13.75 -6.27 19.07
N THR A 182 -13.25 -6.33 20.31
CA THR A 182 -14.05 -6.37 21.54
C THR A 182 -13.48 -5.35 22.51
N THR A 183 -14.34 -4.75 23.35
CA THR A 183 -13.91 -3.81 24.38
C THR A 183 -14.29 -4.34 25.76
N ASP A 184 -13.34 -4.36 26.68
CA ASP A 184 -13.59 -4.83 28.06
C ASP A 184 -14.27 -3.74 28.93
N GLU A 185 -14.64 -4.12 30.16
CA GLU A 185 -15.31 -3.23 31.14
C GLU A 185 -14.46 -2.00 31.50
N LYS A 186 -13.15 -2.03 31.27
CA LYS A 186 -12.23 -0.88 31.48
C LYS A 186 -12.05 -0.03 30.23
N GLY A 187 -12.82 -0.28 29.17
CA GLY A 187 -12.75 0.43 27.90
C GLY A 187 -11.53 0.06 27.06
N ARG A 188 -10.80 -1.03 27.38
CA ARG A 188 -9.64 -1.46 26.59
C ARG A 188 -10.09 -2.36 25.45
N ASP A 189 -9.55 -2.06 24.25
CA ASP A 189 -9.82 -2.86 23.05
C ASP A 189 -8.94 -4.09 22.97
N HIS A 190 -9.53 -5.18 22.48
CA HIS A 190 -8.89 -6.46 22.22
C HIS A 190 -9.21 -6.93 20.80
N PHE A 191 -8.21 -7.54 20.15
CA PHE A 191 -8.29 -8.00 18.76
C PHE A 191 -7.86 -9.47 18.65
N LYS A 192 -8.41 -10.33 19.50
CA LYS A 192 -8.05 -11.75 19.54
C LYS A 192 -8.31 -12.39 18.17
N THR A 193 -7.37 -13.23 17.71
CA THR A 193 -7.46 -13.96 16.44
C THR A 193 -7.44 -13.09 15.18
N HIS A 194 -7.11 -11.79 15.28
CA HIS A 194 -7.09 -10.90 14.10
C HIS A 194 -6.18 -11.41 12.97
N GLY A 195 -5.04 -12.04 13.26
CA GLY A 195 -4.17 -12.63 12.24
C GLY A 195 -4.87 -13.68 11.37
N ALA A 196 -5.69 -14.56 11.97
CA ALA A 196 -6.50 -15.53 11.23
C ALA A 196 -7.62 -14.87 10.42
N GLN A 197 -8.25 -13.86 10.99
CA GLN A 197 -9.30 -13.11 10.31
C GLN A 197 -8.73 -12.28 9.17
N SER A 198 -7.58 -11.62 9.37
CA SER A 198 -6.87 -10.87 8.34
C SER A 198 -6.42 -11.78 7.18
N GLU A 199 -5.87 -12.97 7.47
CA GLU A 199 -5.53 -13.97 6.44
C GLU A 199 -6.74 -14.32 5.57
N LYS A 200 -7.88 -14.65 6.20
CA LYS A 200 -9.12 -14.98 5.50
C LYS A 200 -9.58 -13.83 4.58
N MET A 201 -9.58 -12.61 5.08
CA MET A 201 -9.97 -11.43 4.33
C MET A 201 -8.96 -11.12 3.22
N ALA A 202 -7.67 -11.18 3.51
CA ALA A 202 -6.60 -10.95 2.53
C ALA A 202 -6.70 -11.91 1.35
N LYS A 203 -6.97 -13.19 1.59
CA LYS A 203 -7.17 -14.19 0.52
C LYS A 203 -8.32 -13.82 -0.43
N ILE A 204 -9.42 -13.28 0.11
CA ILE A 204 -10.57 -12.82 -0.68
C ILE A 204 -10.20 -11.56 -1.48
N ILE A 205 -9.54 -10.58 -0.83
CA ILE A 205 -9.13 -9.32 -1.43
C ILE A 205 -8.14 -9.56 -2.57
N LEU A 206 -7.09 -10.37 -2.33
CA LEU A 206 -6.06 -10.65 -3.33
C LEU A 206 -6.63 -11.38 -4.55
N ARG A 207 -7.56 -12.31 -4.35
CA ARG A 207 -8.29 -12.99 -5.44
C ARG A 207 -9.18 -12.01 -6.22
N ARG A 208 -9.91 -11.15 -5.52
CA ARG A 208 -10.74 -10.08 -6.13
C ARG A 208 -9.89 -9.16 -7.00
N LEU A 209 -8.68 -8.84 -6.55
CA LEU A 209 -7.72 -8.01 -7.28
C LEU A 209 -6.83 -8.80 -8.25
N LYS A 210 -7.13 -10.10 -8.48
CA LYS A 210 -6.44 -10.96 -9.47
C LYS A 210 -4.95 -11.16 -9.25
N PHE A 211 -4.48 -11.17 -7.98
CA PHE A 211 -3.11 -11.55 -7.68
C PHE A 211 -2.87 -13.04 -7.96
N ASP A 212 -1.63 -13.35 -8.36
CA ASP A 212 -1.19 -14.73 -8.59
C ASP A 212 -1.19 -15.57 -7.29
N ASN A 213 -1.21 -16.89 -7.45
CA ASN A 213 -1.31 -17.81 -6.32
C ASN A 213 -0.08 -17.76 -5.40
N ASP A 214 1.14 -17.65 -5.97
CA ASP A 214 2.38 -17.59 -5.19
C ASP A 214 2.42 -16.33 -4.30
N THR A 215 2.11 -15.17 -4.89
CA THR A 215 1.98 -13.92 -4.13
C THR A 215 0.91 -14.04 -3.04
N THR A 216 -0.26 -14.59 -3.37
CA THR A 216 -1.37 -14.75 -2.42
C THR A 216 -1.00 -15.66 -1.27
N GLU A 217 -0.35 -16.79 -1.53
CA GLU A 217 0.07 -17.74 -0.50
C GLU A 217 1.08 -17.12 0.46
N LYS A 218 2.15 -16.51 -0.07
CA LYS A 218 3.19 -15.87 0.76
C LYS A 218 2.63 -14.76 1.64
N VAL A 219 1.80 -13.87 1.06
CA VAL A 219 1.15 -12.78 1.82
C VAL A 219 0.24 -13.34 2.91
N CYS A 220 -0.61 -14.32 2.60
CA CYS A 220 -1.51 -14.93 3.58
C CYS A 220 -0.74 -15.61 4.73
N ARG A 221 0.35 -16.34 4.44
CA ARG A 221 1.19 -16.97 5.47
C ARG A 221 1.85 -15.91 6.37
N LEU A 222 2.39 -14.84 5.81
CA LEU A 222 2.96 -13.74 6.60
C LEU A 222 1.91 -13.08 7.49
N ILE A 223 0.73 -12.79 6.95
CA ILE A 223 -0.40 -12.21 7.71
C ILE A 223 -0.83 -13.14 8.85
N ARG A 224 -0.94 -14.43 8.57
CA ARG A 224 -1.33 -15.42 9.58
C ARG A 224 -0.45 -15.37 10.82
N TRP A 225 0.85 -15.18 10.62
CA TRP A 225 1.85 -15.29 11.67
C TRP A 225 2.49 -13.96 12.08
N HIS A 226 2.05 -12.82 11.54
CA HIS A 226 2.67 -11.51 11.81
C HIS A 226 2.70 -11.17 13.31
N ASP A 227 1.71 -11.60 14.09
CA ASP A 227 1.65 -11.37 15.55
C ASP A 227 2.24 -12.54 16.37
N ALA A 228 2.82 -13.56 15.74
CA ALA A 228 3.52 -14.62 16.44
C ALA A 228 4.82 -14.09 17.03
N ARG A 229 5.05 -14.34 18.34
CA ARG A 229 6.18 -13.77 19.10
C ARG A 229 7.00 -14.88 19.76
N PRO A 230 7.80 -15.66 18.99
CA PRO A 230 8.66 -16.67 19.55
C PRO A 230 9.65 -16.05 20.54
N LEU A 231 9.99 -16.79 21.58
CA LEU A 231 11.09 -16.41 22.47
C LEU A 231 12.44 -16.56 21.73
N PRO A 232 13.47 -15.75 22.08
CA PRO A 232 14.79 -15.80 21.47
C PRO A 232 15.61 -17.01 21.95
N GLU A 233 15.06 -18.20 21.75
CA GLU A 233 15.64 -19.50 22.11
C GLU A 233 15.71 -20.38 20.86
N MET A 234 16.83 -21.07 20.62
CA MET A 234 17.04 -21.90 19.42
C MET A 234 15.89 -22.84 19.12
N LYS A 235 15.37 -23.55 20.14
CA LYS A 235 14.25 -24.47 20.01
C LYS A 235 12.96 -23.78 19.58
N GLN A 236 12.65 -22.61 20.14
CA GLN A 236 11.46 -21.83 19.84
C GLN A 236 11.54 -21.26 18.42
N VAL A 237 12.71 -20.73 18.05
CA VAL A 237 12.93 -20.16 16.71
C VAL A 237 12.88 -21.26 15.65
N ARG A 238 13.51 -22.43 15.83
CA ARG A 238 13.36 -23.58 14.89
C ARG A 238 11.90 -23.97 14.68
N ARG A 239 11.10 -24.03 15.76
CA ARG A 239 9.67 -24.31 15.66
C ARG A 239 8.91 -23.22 14.90
N ALA A 240 9.28 -21.96 15.09
CA ALA A 240 8.69 -20.85 14.34
C ALA A 240 9.06 -20.92 12.86
N VAL A 241 10.32 -21.16 12.51
CA VAL A 241 10.79 -21.36 11.12
C VAL A 241 10.01 -22.48 10.43
N ASN A 242 9.90 -23.65 11.07
CA ASN A 242 9.14 -24.78 10.50
C ASN A 242 7.65 -24.49 10.33
N ARG A 243 7.05 -23.69 11.21
CA ARG A 243 5.62 -23.33 11.16
C ARG A 243 5.32 -22.27 10.14
N ILE A 244 6.13 -21.22 10.08
CA ILE A 244 5.95 -20.06 9.21
C ILE A 244 6.41 -20.40 7.79
N GLY A 245 7.50 -21.15 7.66
CA GLY A 245 8.17 -21.54 6.45
C GLY A 245 9.55 -20.89 6.33
N GLU A 246 10.55 -21.70 6.04
CA GLU A 246 11.94 -21.29 5.91
C GLU A 246 12.10 -20.26 4.78
N ASP A 247 11.38 -20.44 3.69
CA ASP A 247 11.37 -19.60 2.50
C ASP A 247 10.94 -18.15 2.76
N ILE A 248 10.02 -17.94 3.72
CA ILE A 248 9.48 -16.61 4.04
C ILE A 248 9.87 -16.10 5.43
N PHE A 249 10.61 -16.87 6.22
CA PHE A 249 10.99 -16.46 7.58
C PHE A 249 11.82 -15.15 7.61
N PRO A 250 12.73 -14.87 6.67
CA PRO A 250 13.38 -13.56 6.56
C PRO A 250 12.38 -12.41 6.38
N LEU A 251 11.36 -12.61 5.54
CA LEU A 251 10.30 -11.60 5.33
C LEU A 251 9.45 -11.41 6.58
N TYR A 252 9.16 -12.49 7.31
CA TYR A 252 8.46 -12.42 8.59
C TYR A 252 9.21 -11.55 9.61
N LEU A 253 10.53 -11.61 9.68
CA LEU A 253 11.33 -10.76 10.56
C LEU A 253 11.21 -9.27 10.17
N GLU A 254 11.19 -8.96 8.87
CA GLU A 254 10.97 -7.59 8.39
C GLU A 254 9.55 -7.10 8.75
N VAL A 255 8.52 -7.92 8.55
CA VAL A 255 7.14 -7.62 8.94
C VAL A 255 7.01 -7.34 10.44
N GLN A 256 7.61 -8.21 11.30
CA GLN A 256 7.62 -8.01 12.75
C GLN A 256 8.26 -6.68 13.16
N ARG A 257 9.37 -6.31 12.50
CA ARG A 257 10.07 -5.04 12.79
C ARG A 257 9.24 -3.84 12.36
N ALA A 258 8.66 -3.87 11.17
CA ALA A 258 7.84 -2.77 10.65
C ALA A 258 6.57 -2.56 11.48
N ASP A 259 5.87 -3.64 11.83
CA ASP A 259 4.68 -3.58 12.71
C ASP A 259 5.04 -2.97 14.07
N MET A 260 6.11 -3.46 14.70
CA MET A 260 6.58 -2.96 15.98
C MET A 260 6.94 -1.46 15.93
N LEU A 261 7.63 -1.01 14.88
CA LEU A 261 8.05 0.38 14.74
C LEU A 261 6.88 1.33 14.50
N ALA A 262 5.80 0.85 13.89
CA ALA A 262 4.56 1.60 13.70
C ALA A 262 3.65 1.64 14.95
N GLN A 263 3.96 0.90 16.00
CA GLN A 263 3.26 0.91 17.28
C GLN A 263 3.72 2.07 18.18
N SER A 264 3.02 2.27 19.31
CA SER A 264 3.45 3.21 20.35
C SER A 264 4.82 2.85 20.94
N GLY A 265 5.44 3.77 21.71
CA GLY A 265 6.68 3.51 22.43
C GLY A 265 6.58 2.50 23.59
N TYR A 266 5.36 2.04 23.91
CA TYR A 266 5.13 1.12 25.03
C TYR A 266 5.88 -0.19 24.86
N LYS A 267 6.76 -0.48 25.82
CA LYS A 267 7.66 -1.66 25.82
C LYS A 267 8.52 -1.82 24.55
N ARG A 268 8.87 -0.72 23.90
CA ARG A 268 9.64 -0.72 22.64
C ARG A 268 10.98 -1.47 22.81
N ALA A 269 11.78 -1.13 23.82
CA ALA A 269 13.07 -1.75 24.05
C ALA A 269 12.98 -3.26 24.28
N GLU A 270 11.97 -3.74 25.03
CA GLU A 270 11.75 -5.18 25.24
C GLU A 270 11.39 -5.92 23.94
N LYS A 271 10.56 -5.27 23.09
CA LYS A 271 10.15 -5.83 21.80
C LYS A 271 11.32 -5.90 20.82
N GLU A 272 12.17 -4.86 20.78
CA GLU A 272 13.38 -4.81 19.97
C GLU A 272 14.38 -5.89 20.40
N ALA A 273 14.72 -5.94 21.69
CA ALA A 273 15.63 -6.95 22.23
C ALA A 273 15.17 -8.39 21.93
N ARG A 274 13.85 -8.67 22.05
CA ARG A 274 13.29 -9.95 21.69
C ARG A 274 13.49 -10.26 20.19
N LEU A 275 13.16 -9.32 19.31
CA LEU A 275 13.28 -9.53 17.87
C LEU A 275 14.71 -9.69 17.40
N ASP A 276 15.63 -8.91 17.98
CA ASP A 276 17.07 -9.04 17.71
C ASP A 276 17.61 -10.40 18.17
N GLY A 277 17.18 -10.88 19.34
CA GLY A 277 17.53 -12.22 19.82
C GLY A 277 16.96 -13.33 18.93
N VAL A 278 15.73 -13.19 18.43
CA VAL A 278 15.15 -14.15 17.45
C VAL A 278 15.95 -14.13 16.15
N THR A 279 16.34 -12.95 15.67
CA THR A 279 17.15 -12.79 14.46
C THR A 279 18.53 -13.45 14.62
N LEU A 280 19.16 -13.27 15.79
CA LEU A 280 20.44 -13.93 16.10
C LEU A 280 20.31 -15.45 16.12
N CYS A 281 19.28 -15.99 16.78
CA CYS A 281 19.02 -17.42 16.78
C CYS A 281 18.78 -17.97 15.36
N TYR A 282 18.03 -17.25 14.54
CA TYR A 282 17.78 -17.64 13.15
C TYR A 282 19.08 -17.71 12.33
N ARG A 283 19.98 -16.72 12.45
CA ARG A 283 21.29 -16.74 11.78
C ARG A 283 22.11 -17.98 12.17
N LYS A 284 22.16 -18.31 13.47
CA LYS A 284 22.84 -19.52 13.95
C LYS A 284 22.23 -20.80 13.39
N ILE A 285 20.89 -20.85 13.23
CA ILE A 285 20.21 -22.01 12.60
C ILE A 285 20.65 -22.19 11.14
N LEU A 286 20.84 -21.08 10.41
CA LEU A 286 21.31 -21.14 9.03
C LEU A 286 22.79 -21.57 8.91
N GLU A 287 23.62 -21.29 9.92
CA GLU A 287 25.04 -21.71 9.98
C GLU A 287 25.20 -23.20 10.34
N GLU A 288 24.18 -23.79 10.97
CA GLU A 288 24.20 -25.20 11.39
C GLU A 288 23.64 -26.16 10.33
N ASN A 289 22.98 -25.66 9.26
CA ASN A 289 22.40 -26.41 8.14
C ASN A 289 23.31 -26.31 6.91
#